data_4d2384e7a8a92e45a7f57156def7390d
#
_entry.id   4d2384e7a8a92e45a7f57156def7390d
#
_cell.length_a   1.000
_cell.length_b   1.000
_cell.length_c   1.000
_cell.angle_alpha   90.00
_cell.angle_beta   90.00
_cell.angle_gamma   90.00
#
_symmetry.space_group_name_H-M   'P 1'
#
loop_
_entity.id
_entity.type
_entity.pdbx_description
1 polymer ?
#
loop_
_entity_poly.entity_id
_entity_poly.type
_entity_poly.pdbx_seq_one_letter_code
_entity_poly.pdbx_strand_id
1 'polypeptide(L)'
;MREKNLNGKRFLGSLGLVFCVIGVIFSIATILIDRDYAKPLPQYPVGNKPAFVEQLKGKGLPFSFLVISDTHNDENGYTLLGEMLKQNDASFVIHVGDAVSAPSTWMHRYFLKRMAEKVKPHIPVFLAPGNHDIYYGFQRVPEDQRVTPEVYQSYYGAMSFDFTYNNCLFILCGVDLKKPDAFVDDLRGVLSRKAAGKKYIFLFLHYPPTSMMAGFDFPREKEFLSLLESYRVTSCFFGHYHGYRRSQINGTNMIVLGGGGGPLKSWQSEWGKFHHALKVTVGENSLSEDMMVLQKGTLFRHSLEWRIVVDILPLIRNRVWVGYVFAVLFLLGGLLSIIAIKKTGRPMKI
;
A
#
# COMPACT_ATOMS: atom_id res chain seq x y z
N MET A 1 11.68 1.67 -58.68
CA MET A 1 10.35 1.67 -58.03
C MET A 1 9.93 0.27 -57.49
N ARG A 2 10.17 -0.83 -58.20
CA ARG A 2 9.82 -2.20 -57.73
C ARG A 2 10.54 -2.67 -56.43
N GLU A 3 11.82 -2.40 -56.30
CA GLU A 3 12.61 -2.82 -55.11
C GLU A 3 12.21 -2.08 -53.83
N LYS A 4 11.95 -0.77 -53.90
CA LYS A 4 11.47 -0.02 -52.72
C LYS A 4 10.11 -0.53 -52.23
N ASN A 5 9.26 -1.02 -53.11
CA ASN A 5 7.95 -1.57 -52.78
C ASN A 5 8.06 -2.97 -52.14
N LEU A 6 9.10 -3.75 -52.51
CA LEU A 6 9.37 -5.07 -51.92
C LEU A 6 9.91 -4.97 -50.48
N ASN A 7 10.83 -4.02 -50.26
CA ASN A 7 11.41 -3.78 -48.93
C ASN A 7 10.35 -3.23 -47.95
N GLY A 8 9.46 -2.35 -48.41
CA GLY A 8 8.34 -1.86 -47.57
C GLY A 8 7.35 -2.99 -47.18
N LYS A 9 7.05 -3.94 -48.06
CA LYS A 9 6.17 -5.08 -47.76
C LYS A 9 6.82 -6.10 -46.83
N ARG A 10 8.12 -6.37 -46.98
CA ARG A 10 8.87 -7.23 -46.05
C ARG A 10 8.94 -6.61 -44.68
N PHE A 11 9.17 -5.32 -44.58
CA PHE A 11 9.19 -4.58 -43.31
C PHE A 11 7.83 -4.66 -42.61
N LEU A 12 6.73 -4.39 -43.32
CA LEU A 12 5.37 -4.49 -42.76
C LEU A 12 5.03 -5.92 -42.31
N GLY A 13 5.47 -6.94 -43.06
CA GLY A 13 5.28 -8.33 -42.67
C GLY A 13 6.06 -8.73 -41.42
N SER A 14 7.30 -8.26 -41.29
CA SER A 14 8.13 -8.48 -40.11
C SER A 14 7.56 -7.74 -38.87
N LEU A 15 7.09 -6.52 -39.07
CA LEU A 15 6.44 -5.73 -38.00
C LEU A 15 5.18 -6.42 -37.49
N GLY A 16 4.33 -6.94 -38.41
CA GLY A 16 3.13 -7.69 -38.02
C GLY A 16 3.43 -8.98 -37.26
N LEU A 17 4.49 -9.70 -37.65
CA LEU A 17 4.93 -10.89 -36.91
C LEU A 17 5.38 -10.52 -35.49
N VAL A 18 6.15 -9.45 -35.34
CA VAL A 18 6.57 -8.92 -34.03
C VAL A 18 5.37 -8.58 -33.15
N PHE A 19 4.36 -7.88 -33.70
CA PHE A 19 3.15 -7.58 -32.93
C PHE A 19 2.37 -8.83 -32.53
N CYS A 20 2.31 -9.85 -33.38
CA CYS A 20 1.68 -11.12 -33.03
C CYS A 20 2.41 -11.82 -31.88
N VAL A 21 3.73 -11.92 -31.95
CA VAL A 21 4.55 -12.54 -30.91
C VAL A 21 4.37 -11.80 -29.59
N ILE A 22 4.41 -10.46 -29.60
CA ILE A 22 4.16 -9.64 -28.42
C ILE A 22 2.74 -9.88 -27.87
N GLY A 23 1.73 -9.90 -28.73
CA GLY A 23 0.33 -10.16 -28.32
C GLY A 23 0.14 -11.53 -27.68
N VAL A 24 0.77 -12.56 -28.24
CA VAL A 24 0.73 -13.93 -27.68
C VAL A 24 1.41 -13.99 -26.31
N ILE A 25 2.61 -13.44 -26.20
CA ILE A 25 3.36 -13.39 -24.92
C ILE A 25 2.54 -12.63 -23.87
N PHE A 26 1.99 -11.48 -24.24
CA PHE A 26 1.17 -10.68 -23.33
C PHE A 26 -0.11 -11.42 -22.89
N SER A 27 -0.78 -12.12 -23.81
CA SER A 27 -1.99 -12.91 -23.50
C SER A 27 -1.66 -14.05 -22.54
N ILE A 28 -0.55 -14.77 -22.78
CA ILE A 28 -0.09 -15.85 -21.91
C ILE A 28 0.25 -15.30 -20.52
N ALA A 29 1.01 -14.22 -20.45
CA ALA A 29 1.38 -13.58 -19.19
C ALA A 29 0.12 -13.14 -18.40
N THR A 30 -0.87 -12.54 -19.07
CA THR A 30 -2.13 -12.14 -18.46
C THR A 30 -2.90 -13.33 -17.89
N ILE A 31 -3.00 -14.44 -18.64
CA ILE A 31 -3.67 -15.66 -18.16
C ILE A 31 -2.94 -16.27 -16.96
N LEU A 32 -1.62 -16.33 -17.00
CA LEU A 32 -0.82 -16.87 -15.89
C LEU A 32 -0.98 -16.04 -14.63
N ILE A 33 -0.93 -14.71 -14.75
CA ILE A 33 -1.12 -13.77 -13.65
C ILE A 33 -2.55 -13.87 -13.09
N ASP A 34 -3.57 -13.90 -13.96
CA ASP A 34 -4.96 -14.04 -13.51
C ASP A 34 -5.16 -15.33 -12.71
N ARG A 35 -4.63 -16.45 -13.20
CA ARG A 35 -4.67 -17.73 -12.48
C ARG A 35 -3.94 -17.67 -11.13
N ASP A 36 -2.81 -17.00 -11.07
CA ASP A 36 -2.03 -16.85 -9.84
C ASP A 36 -2.79 -15.98 -8.81
N TYR A 37 -3.41 -14.89 -9.26
CA TYR A 37 -4.24 -14.05 -8.40
C TYR A 37 -5.61 -14.67 -8.03
N ALA A 38 -6.05 -15.70 -8.72
CA ALA A 38 -7.22 -16.49 -8.33
C ALA A 38 -6.95 -17.45 -7.16
N LYS A 39 -5.68 -17.76 -6.88
CA LYS A 39 -5.30 -18.61 -5.76
C LYS A 39 -5.63 -17.95 -4.41
N PRO A 40 -5.82 -18.74 -3.34
CA PRO A 40 -5.95 -18.21 -2.00
C PRO A 40 -4.75 -17.30 -1.65
N LEU A 41 -5.02 -16.22 -0.93
CA LEU A 41 -3.96 -15.34 -0.47
C LEU A 41 -3.05 -16.07 0.53
N PRO A 42 -1.73 -15.90 0.42
CA PRO A 42 -0.81 -16.46 1.41
C PRO A 42 -1.13 -15.92 2.80
N GLN A 43 -1.09 -16.79 3.80
CA GLN A 43 -1.30 -16.38 5.18
C GLN A 43 0.01 -15.87 5.77
N TYR A 44 0.05 -14.58 6.04
CA TYR A 44 1.12 -13.90 6.77
C TYR A 44 0.52 -13.12 7.93
N PRO A 45 1.30 -12.79 8.95
CA PRO A 45 0.79 -12.06 10.11
C PRO A 45 0.56 -10.58 9.76
N VAL A 46 -0.33 -10.31 8.80
CA VAL A 46 -0.72 -8.98 8.35
C VAL A 46 -2.20 -8.76 8.68
N GLY A 47 -2.48 -7.74 9.50
CA GLY A 47 -3.84 -7.38 9.90
C GLY A 47 -4.03 -7.30 11.43
N ASN A 48 -5.18 -6.78 11.81
CA ASN A 48 -5.58 -6.49 13.18
C ASN A 48 -6.34 -7.68 13.78
N LYS A 49 -5.62 -8.74 14.13
CA LYS A 49 -6.19 -9.99 14.65
C LYS A 49 -5.68 -10.27 16.06
N PRO A 50 -6.55 -10.59 17.03
CA PRO A 50 -6.13 -10.94 18.41
C PRO A 50 -5.05 -12.02 18.46
N ALA A 51 -5.13 -13.04 17.60
CA ALA A 51 -4.14 -14.10 17.53
C ALA A 51 -2.72 -13.60 17.22
N PHE A 52 -2.57 -12.46 16.52
CA PHE A 52 -1.25 -11.87 16.28
C PHE A 52 -0.69 -11.16 17.51
N VAL A 53 -1.55 -10.61 18.38
CA VAL A 53 -1.14 -10.07 19.68
C VAL A 53 -0.68 -11.18 20.61
N GLU A 54 -1.35 -12.33 20.60
CA GLU A 54 -0.95 -13.50 21.40
C GLU A 54 0.44 -14.03 21.01
N GLN A 55 0.87 -13.84 19.76
CA GLN A 55 2.21 -14.18 19.30
C GLN A 55 3.29 -13.24 19.83
N LEU A 56 2.93 -12.02 20.30
CA LEU A 56 3.83 -11.04 20.88
C LEU A 56 4.27 -11.45 22.31
N LYS A 57 4.58 -12.71 22.56
CA LYS A 57 5.03 -13.17 23.87
C LYS A 57 6.21 -12.33 24.33
N GLY A 58 6.05 -11.71 25.50
CA GLY A 58 6.85 -10.59 25.95
C GLY A 58 8.35 -10.90 26.00
N LYS A 59 9.10 -10.19 25.18
CA LYS A 59 10.56 -10.18 25.25
C LYS A 59 11.07 -9.34 26.42
N GLY A 60 10.19 -8.71 27.21
CA GLY A 60 10.58 -7.73 28.22
C GLY A 60 11.01 -6.38 27.63
N LEU A 61 11.59 -5.54 28.44
CA LEU A 61 12.23 -4.28 28.05
C LEU A 61 13.76 -4.49 27.92
N PRO A 62 14.45 -3.84 26.98
CA PRO A 62 13.89 -2.99 25.94
C PRO A 62 13.26 -3.81 24.80
N PHE A 63 12.29 -3.21 24.10
CA PHE A 63 11.77 -3.74 22.85
C PHE A 63 11.67 -2.63 21.80
N SER A 64 11.58 -3.01 20.53
CA SER A 64 11.35 -2.05 19.46
C SER A 64 10.17 -2.46 18.57
N PHE A 65 9.55 -1.47 17.94
CA PHE A 65 8.56 -1.64 16.89
C PHE A 65 8.84 -0.71 15.72
N LEU A 66 8.37 -1.08 14.55
CA LEU A 66 8.58 -0.32 13.32
C LEU A 66 7.29 0.38 12.92
N VAL A 67 7.41 1.61 12.38
CA VAL A 67 6.27 2.40 11.91
C VAL A 67 6.53 2.86 10.48
N ILE A 68 5.57 2.63 9.59
CA ILE A 68 5.58 3.07 8.19
C ILE A 68 4.19 3.51 7.79
N SER A 69 4.06 4.36 6.78
CA SER A 69 2.79 4.81 6.21
C SER A 69 2.93 5.10 4.72
N ASP A 70 1.79 5.18 4.00
CA ASP A 70 1.69 5.66 2.62
C ASP A 70 2.60 4.90 1.64
N THR A 71 2.55 3.58 1.67
CA THR A 71 3.30 2.73 0.73
C THR A 71 2.70 2.70 -0.67
N HIS A 72 1.39 2.90 -0.84
CA HIS A 72 0.68 3.06 -2.11
C HIS A 72 0.97 1.99 -3.17
N ASN A 73 1.17 0.74 -2.79
CA ASN A 73 1.61 -0.33 -3.69
C ASN A 73 2.94 -0.02 -4.42
N ASP A 74 3.73 0.90 -3.93
CA ASP A 74 4.98 1.31 -4.55
C ASP A 74 6.12 0.34 -4.21
N GLU A 75 6.98 0.04 -5.18
CA GLU A 75 8.11 -0.86 -5.00
C GLU A 75 9.12 -0.35 -3.96
N ASN A 76 9.22 0.97 -3.78
CA ASN A 76 10.05 1.57 -2.73
C ASN A 76 9.53 1.22 -1.34
N GLY A 77 8.20 1.20 -1.14
CA GLY A 77 7.58 0.82 0.13
C GLY A 77 7.88 -0.63 0.53
N TYR A 78 7.75 -1.57 -0.41
CA TYR A 78 8.10 -2.97 -0.14
C TYR A 78 9.60 -3.15 0.11
N THR A 79 10.44 -2.42 -0.60
CA THR A 79 11.90 -2.45 -0.39
C THR A 79 12.25 -1.94 1.00
N LEU A 80 11.73 -0.79 1.38
CA LEU A 80 11.94 -0.18 2.70
C LEU A 80 11.47 -1.11 3.82
N LEU A 81 10.25 -1.65 3.74
CA LEU A 81 9.73 -2.64 4.71
C LEU A 81 10.61 -3.88 4.81
N GLY A 82 11.04 -4.42 3.67
CA GLY A 82 11.91 -5.60 3.65
C GLY A 82 13.28 -5.33 4.28
N GLU A 83 13.88 -4.15 4.05
CA GLU A 83 15.14 -3.72 4.66
C GLU A 83 14.98 -3.51 6.18
N MET A 84 13.90 -2.85 6.60
CA MET A 84 13.58 -2.66 8.01
C MET A 84 13.53 -3.97 8.78
N LEU A 85 12.80 -4.95 8.24
CA LEU A 85 12.62 -6.25 8.88
C LEU A 85 13.92 -7.06 8.96
N LYS A 86 14.81 -6.89 7.97
CA LYS A 86 16.12 -7.58 7.97
C LYS A 86 17.12 -6.96 8.93
N GLN A 87 17.07 -5.64 9.11
CA GLN A 87 18.08 -4.89 9.86
C GLN A 87 17.72 -4.70 11.34
N ASN A 88 16.49 -5.06 11.74
CA ASN A 88 16.00 -4.76 13.07
C ASN A 88 15.37 -5.97 13.76
N ASP A 89 15.65 -6.11 15.05
CA ASP A 89 14.95 -7.05 15.95
C ASP A 89 13.72 -6.36 16.57
N ALA A 90 12.73 -6.07 15.72
CA ALA A 90 11.48 -5.47 16.16
C ALA A 90 10.47 -6.56 16.58
N SER A 91 9.57 -6.21 17.47
CA SER A 91 8.49 -7.10 17.92
C SER A 91 7.33 -7.15 16.93
N PHE A 92 7.03 -6.02 16.26
CA PHE A 92 5.96 -5.89 15.28
C PHE A 92 6.16 -4.63 14.42
N VAL A 93 5.35 -4.52 13.38
CA VAL A 93 5.25 -3.34 12.50
C VAL A 93 3.86 -2.73 12.65
N ILE A 94 3.76 -1.41 12.58
CA ILE A 94 2.50 -0.69 12.42
C ILE A 94 2.54 0.11 11.12
N HIS A 95 1.57 -0.15 10.25
CA HIS A 95 1.35 0.60 9.02
C HIS A 95 0.22 1.62 9.24
N VAL A 96 0.51 2.91 9.06
CA VAL A 96 -0.39 4.00 9.41
C VAL A 96 -1.21 4.47 8.19
N GLY A 97 -1.71 3.52 7.43
CA GLY A 97 -2.67 3.76 6.34
C GLY A 97 -2.04 4.02 4.98
N ASP A 98 -2.92 4.05 3.98
CA ASP A 98 -2.58 4.16 2.56
C ASP A 98 -1.57 3.09 2.10
N ALA A 99 -1.86 1.84 2.48
CA ALA A 99 -1.11 0.68 2.02
C ALA A 99 -1.24 0.47 0.51
N VAL A 100 -2.41 0.85 -0.04
CA VAL A 100 -2.73 0.74 -1.47
C VAL A 100 -2.98 2.11 -2.11
N SER A 101 -2.91 2.18 -3.45
CA SER A 101 -3.10 3.44 -4.19
C SER A 101 -4.57 3.77 -4.45
N ALA A 102 -5.46 2.79 -4.37
CA ALA A 102 -6.91 2.97 -4.44
C ALA A 102 -7.63 1.78 -3.80
N PRO A 103 -8.85 1.96 -3.28
CA PRO A 103 -9.59 0.95 -2.53
C PRO A 103 -10.23 -0.10 -3.43
N SER A 104 -9.42 -0.85 -4.17
CA SER A 104 -9.86 -1.95 -5.02
C SER A 104 -9.34 -3.30 -4.53
N THR A 105 -10.16 -4.35 -4.70
CA THR A 105 -9.78 -5.71 -4.34
C THR A 105 -8.49 -6.16 -5.01
N TRP A 106 -8.21 -5.68 -6.25
CA TRP A 106 -6.98 -5.98 -6.97
C TRP A 106 -5.75 -5.36 -6.30
N MET A 107 -5.83 -4.12 -5.86
CA MET A 107 -4.71 -3.45 -5.18
C MET A 107 -4.42 -4.07 -3.82
N HIS A 108 -5.47 -4.43 -3.06
CA HIS A 108 -5.28 -5.13 -1.79
C HIS A 108 -4.71 -6.54 -1.97
N ARG A 109 -5.17 -7.27 -2.98
CA ARG A 109 -4.59 -8.59 -3.30
C ARG A 109 -3.13 -8.46 -3.74
N TYR A 110 -2.81 -7.45 -4.54
CA TYR A 110 -1.43 -7.16 -4.93
C TYR A 110 -0.58 -6.84 -3.69
N PHE A 111 -1.06 -5.96 -2.81
CA PHE A 111 -0.36 -5.63 -1.56
C PHE A 111 -0.05 -6.88 -0.74
N LEU A 112 -1.06 -7.70 -0.45
CA LEU A 112 -0.88 -8.93 0.34
C LEU A 112 0.06 -9.93 -0.33
N LYS A 113 -0.01 -10.07 -1.65
CA LYS A 113 0.91 -10.92 -2.40
C LYS A 113 2.35 -10.39 -2.32
N ARG A 114 2.57 -9.09 -2.50
CA ARG A 114 3.91 -8.47 -2.38
C ARG A 114 4.45 -8.56 -0.95
N MET A 115 3.60 -8.40 0.05
CA MET A 115 3.97 -8.67 1.44
C MET A 115 4.49 -10.11 1.61
N ALA A 116 3.79 -11.08 1.04
CA ALA A 116 4.16 -12.48 1.11
C ALA A 116 5.45 -12.84 0.36
N GLU A 117 5.65 -12.29 -0.83
CA GLU A 117 6.75 -12.68 -1.73
C GLU A 117 8.02 -11.87 -1.51
N LYS A 118 7.88 -10.56 -1.28
CA LYS A 118 8.98 -9.62 -1.23
C LYS A 118 9.38 -9.23 0.19
N VAL A 119 8.40 -8.88 1.02
CA VAL A 119 8.65 -8.44 2.40
C VAL A 119 8.84 -9.62 3.34
N LYS A 120 8.02 -10.66 3.21
CA LYS A 120 8.05 -11.90 4.01
C LYS A 120 8.05 -11.62 5.51
N PRO A 121 7.04 -10.90 6.05
CA PRO A 121 7.03 -10.52 7.43
C PRO A 121 6.98 -11.77 8.34
N HIS A 122 7.94 -11.87 9.23
CA HIS A 122 8.04 -12.92 10.26
C HIS A 122 7.51 -12.46 11.61
N ILE A 123 7.13 -11.20 11.72
CA ILE A 123 6.50 -10.55 12.87
C ILE A 123 5.16 -9.94 12.47
N PRO A 124 4.22 -9.72 13.40
CA PRO A 124 2.94 -9.08 13.10
C PRO A 124 3.07 -7.71 12.43
N VAL A 125 2.23 -7.45 11.44
CA VAL A 125 2.04 -6.14 10.80
C VAL A 125 0.62 -5.70 11.05
N PHE A 126 0.41 -4.73 11.93
CA PHE A 126 -0.89 -4.12 12.23
C PHE A 126 -1.13 -2.92 11.33
N LEU A 127 -2.40 -2.61 11.00
CA LEU A 127 -2.74 -1.54 10.06
C LEU A 127 -3.82 -0.61 10.64
N ALA A 128 -3.56 0.69 10.62
CA ALA A 128 -4.61 1.71 10.71
C ALA A 128 -4.98 2.10 9.27
N PRO A 129 -6.26 2.05 8.85
CA PRO A 129 -6.60 2.33 7.45
C PRO A 129 -6.50 3.82 7.12
N GLY A 130 -6.09 4.12 5.86
CA GLY A 130 -6.13 5.45 5.27
C GLY A 130 -7.26 5.61 4.25
N ASN A 131 -7.30 6.77 3.57
CA ASN A 131 -8.35 7.08 2.59
C ASN A 131 -8.21 6.30 1.28
N HIS A 132 -7.04 5.77 0.97
CA HIS A 132 -6.83 4.91 -0.19
C HIS A 132 -7.13 3.43 0.10
N ASP A 133 -7.28 3.04 1.36
CA ASP A 133 -7.52 1.65 1.73
C ASP A 133 -9.00 1.25 1.69
N ILE A 134 -9.93 2.21 1.86
CA ILE A 134 -11.37 1.97 1.97
C ILE A 134 -12.15 2.86 1.01
N TYR A 135 -13.15 2.28 0.34
CA TYR A 135 -14.01 2.99 -0.59
C TYR A 135 -15.12 3.78 0.13
N TYR A 136 -15.10 5.10 -0.03
CA TYR A 136 -16.10 6.02 0.53
C TYR A 136 -16.87 6.83 -0.52
N GLY A 137 -16.71 6.50 -1.82
CA GLY A 137 -17.52 7.09 -2.89
C GLY A 137 -16.82 8.16 -3.71
N PHE A 138 -15.66 8.65 -3.33
CA PHE A 138 -14.91 9.68 -4.07
C PHE A 138 -13.83 9.14 -4.99
N GLN A 139 -13.46 7.87 -4.86
CA GLN A 139 -12.48 7.24 -5.75
C GLN A 139 -13.17 6.57 -6.94
N ARG A 140 -12.50 6.57 -8.10
CA ARG A 140 -12.97 5.87 -9.30
C ARG A 140 -12.58 4.39 -9.24
N VAL A 141 -13.41 3.58 -8.58
CA VAL A 141 -13.25 2.13 -8.47
C VAL A 141 -14.50 1.44 -9.02
N PRO A 142 -14.37 0.47 -9.93
CA PRO A 142 -15.49 -0.34 -10.41
C PRO A 142 -16.24 -0.99 -9.25
N GLU A 143 -17.56 -1.10 -9.35
CA GLU A 143 -18.43 -1.49 -8.25
C GLU A 143 -18.08 -2.85 -7.66
N ASP A 144 -17.82 -3.82 -8.52
CA ASP A 144 -17.42 -5.19 -8.18
C ASP A 144 -16.03 -5.30 -7.52
N GLN A 145 -15.29 -4.20 -7.48
CA GLN A 145 -13.93 -4.15 -6.92
C GLN A 145 -13.79 -3.25 -5.70
N ARG A 146 -14.87 -2.61 -5.29
CA ARG A 146 -14.85 -1.68 -4.16
C ARG A 146 -14.53 -2.38 -2.85
N VAL A 147 -13.53 -1.90 -2.16
CA VAL A 147 -13.21 -2.36 -0.81
C VAL A 147 -13.95 -1.48 0.19
N THR A 148 -15.17 -1.91 0.55
CA THR A 148 -15.96 -1.28 1.62
C THR A 148 -15.33 -1.55 2.99
N PRO A 149 -15.80 -0.91 4.08
CA PRO A 149 -15.33 -1.24 5.43
C PRO A 149 -15.41 -2.74 5.77
N GLU A 150 -16.49 -3.42 5.34
CA GLU A 150 -16.70 -4.85 5.59
C GLU A 150 -15.69 -5.70 4.80
N VAL A 151 -15.43 -5.34 3.54
CA VAL A 151 -14.43 -6.02 2.70
C VAL A 151 -13.03 -5.80 3.26
N TYR A 152 -12.70 -4.58 3.70
CA TYR A 152 -11.43 -4.29 4.38
C TYR A 152 -11.25 -5.18 5.61
N GLN A 153 -12.28 -5.27 6.47
CA GLN A 153 -12.24 -6.10 7.67
C GLN A 153 -12.07 -7.59 7.35
N SER A 154 -12.58 -8.06 6.22
CA SER A 154 -12.36 -9.46 5.79
C SER A 154 -10.90 -9.76 5.45
N TYR A 155 -10.15 -8.77 4.97
CA TYR A 155 -8.71 -8.91 4.69
C TYR A 155 -7.86 -8.76 5.95
N TYR A 156 -8.11 -7.69 6.72
CA TYR A 156 -7.17 -7.21 7.75
C TYR A 156 -7.69 -7.31 9.18
N GLY A 157 -8.95 -7.62 9.40
CA GLY A 157 -9.58 -7.55 10.72
C GLY A 157 -10.11 -6.15 11.02
N ALA A 158 -10.28 -5.82 12.30
CA ALA A 158 -10.91 -4.59 12.74
C ALA A 158 -10.21 -3.32 12.21
N MET A 159 -11.00 -2.31 11.82
CA MET A 159 -10.49 -1.01 11.37
C MET A 159 -9.83 -0.25 12.53
N SER A 160 -10.48 -0.22 13.69
CA SER A 160 -9.90 0.27 14.93
C SER A 160 -9.49 -0.92 15.78
N PHE A 161 -8.28 -0.87 16.32
CA PHE A 161 -7.71 -1.98 17.06
C PHE A 161 -6.81 -1.48 18.17
N ASP A 162 -6.88 -2.08 19.34
CA ASP A 162 -5.96 -1.73 20.42
C ASP A 162 -5.43 -2.98 21.13
N PHE A 163 -4.21 -2.86 21.62
CA PHE A 163 -3.58 -3.92 22.40
C PHE A 163 -2.57 -3.36 23.40
N THR A 164 -2.27 -4.19 24.41
CA THR A 164 -1.21 -3.90 25.38
C THR A 164 -0.02 -4.82 25.14
N TYR A 165 1.18 -4.26 25.12
CA TYR A 165 2.43 -4.99 25.06
C TYR A 165 3.47 -4.35 25.98
N ASN A 166 4.13 -5.13 26.86
CA ASN A 166 5.10 -4.65 27.84
C ASN A 166 4.67 -3.38 28.60
N ASN A 167 3.44 -3.37 29.11
CA ASN A 167 2.83 -2.24 29.81
C ASN A 167 2.70 -0.95 28.99
N CYS A 168 2.79 -1.02 27.66
CA CYS A 168 2.49 0.06 26.75
C CYS A 168 1.14 -0.21 26.06
N LEU A 169 0.36 0.84 25.85
CA LEU A 169 -0.91 0.78 25.12
C LEU A 169 -0.71 1.26 23.69
N PHE A 170 -1.12 0.46 22.73
CA PHE A 170 -1.10 0.75 21.30
C PHE A 170 -2.53 0.86 20.80
N ILE A 171 -2.88 2.01 20.19
CA ILE A 171 -4.23 2.30 19.71
C ILE A 171 -4.14 2.66 18.23
N LEU A 172 -4.74 1.84 17.38
CA LEU A 172 -4.88 2.09 15.96
C LEU A 172 -6.31 2.57 15.70
N CYS A 173 -6.46 3.79 15.19
CA CYS A 173 -7.74 4.40 14.91
C CYS A 173 -8.07 4.33 13.42
N GLY A 174 -9.12 3.58 13.09
CA GLY A 174 -9.76 3.64 11.78
C GLY A 174 -10.80 4.77 11.75
N VAL A 175 -10.72 5.63 10.74
CA VAL A 175 -11.70 6.70 10.55
C VAL A 175 -12.71 6.26 9.48
N ASP A 176 -13.97 6.13 9.87
CA ASP A 176 -15.06 6.00 8.89
C ASP A 176 -15.40 7.37 8.32
N LEU A 177 -15.04 7.64 7.07
CA LEU A 177 -15.29 8.94 6.44
C LEU A 177 -16.78 9.26 6.23
N LYS A 178 -17.69 8.32 6.45
CA LYS A 178 -19.14 8.58 6.52
C LYS A 178 -19.57 9.10 7.88
N LYS A 179 -18.79 8.83 8.93
CA LYS A 179 -19.01 9.26 10.31
C LYS A 179 -17.67 9.67 10.93
N PRO A 180 -17.02 10.71 10.38
CA PRO A 180 -15.64 11.02 10.72
C PRO A 180 -15.44 11.44 12.18
N ASP A 181 -16.49 11.86 12.88
CA ASP A 181 -16.43 12.23 14.29
C ASP A 181 -16.37 11.03 15.26
N ALA A 182 -16.86 9.88 14.81
CA ALA A 182 -17.06 8.72 15.69
C ALA A 182 -15.76 8.20 16.31
N PHE A 183 -14.63 8.32 15.59
CA PHE A 183 -13.33 7.83 16.10
C PHE A 183 -12.89 8.52 17.39
N VAL A 184 -13.32 9.79 17.63
CA VAL A 184 -12.98 10.53 18.86
C VAL A 184 -13.67 9.90 20.08
N ASP A 185 -14.91 9.45 19.92
CA ASP A 185 -15.66 8.77 20.99
C ASP A 185 -15.09 7.37 21.24
N ASP A 186 -14.75 6.64 20.18
CA ASP A 186 -14.08 5.34 20.27
C ASP A 186 -12.73 5.46 21.00
N LEU A 187 -11.92 6.46 20.63
CA LEU A 187 -10.65 6.77 21.28
C LEU A 187 -10.84 7.08 22.77
N ARG A 188 -11.81 7.94 23.11
CA ARG A 188 -12.17 8.24 24.51
C ARG A 188 -12.53 6.96 25.26
N GLY A 189 -13.34 6.10 24.65
CA GLY A 189 -13.73 4.83 25.23
C GLY A 189 -12.55 3.90 25.48
N VAL A 190 -11.58 3.81 24.57
CA VAL A 190 -10.36 3.00 24.77
C VAL A 190 -9.49 3.60 25.87
N LEU A 191 -9.22 4.91 25.81
CA LEU A 191 -8.37 5.59 26.80
C LEU A 191 -8.94 5.46 28.21
N SER A 192 -10.25 5.71 28.39
CA SER A 192 -10.90 5.60 29.72
C SER A 192 -10.81 4.20 30.33
N ARG A 193 -10.85 3.17 29.52
CA ARG A 193 -10.79 1.77 30.01
C ARG A 193 -9.39 1.24 30.20
N LYS A 194 -8.41 1.72 29.38
CA LYS A 194 -7.12 1.01 29.24
C LYS A 194 -5.88 1.86 29.53
N ALA A 195 -5.99 3.21 29.63
CA ALA A 195 -4.83 4.07 29.80
C ALA A 195 -4.23 4.03 31.22
N ALA A 196 -5.06 3.76 32.22
CA ALA A 196 -4.60 3.77 33.61
C ALA A 196 -3.43 2.82 33.86
N GLY A 197 -2.37 3.34 34.48
CA GLY A 197 -1.16 2.56 34.81
C GLY A 197 -0.28 2.19 33.62
N LYS A 198 -0.59 2.61 32.40
CA LYS A 198 0.29 2.40 31.25
C LYS A 198 1.49 3.33 31.29
N LYS A 199 2.67 2.79 30.96
CA LYS A 199 3.92 3.55 30.95
C LYS A 199 4.00 4.46 29.75
N TYR A 200 3.64 3.96 28.58
CA TYR A 200 3.57 4.70 27.33
C TYR A 200 2.27 4.40 26.61
N ILE A 201 1.71 5.40 25.94
CA ILE A 201 0.50 5.28 25.09
C ILE A 201 0.86 5.81 23.73
N PHE A 202 0.72 4.93 22.73
CA PHE A 202 1.00 5.21 21.32
C PHE A 202 -0.31 5.18 20.52
N LEU A 203 -0.55 6.24 19.75
CA LEU A 203 -1.71 6.37 18.89
C LEU A 203 -1.28 6.38 17.43
N PHE A 204 -2.00 5.66 16.58
CA PHE A 204 -1.79 5.58 15.15
C PHE A 204 -3.07 5.92 14.43
N LEU A 205 -3.04 6.99 13.66
CA LEU A 205 -4.18 7.56 12.94
C LEU A 205 -3.68 8.12 11.61
N HIS A 206 -4.32 7.74 10.50
CA HIS A 206 -3.82 8.15 9.20
C HIS A 206 -3.83 9.68 9.00
N TYR A 207 -4.85 10.37 9.47
CA TYR A 207 -5.02 11.82 9.25
C TYR A 207 -4.36 12.65 10.36
N PRO A 208 -3.43 13.56 10.03
CA PRO A 208 -2.90 14.49 11.01
C PRO A 208 -3.92 15.60 11.36
N PRO A 209 -3.88 16.17 12.56
CA PRO A 209 -4.69 17.33 12.95
C PRO A 209 -4.49 18.54 12.03
N THR A 210 -5.52 19.38 11.89
CA THR A 210 -5.48 20.63 11.10
C THR A 210 -4.37 21.57 11.55
N SER A 211 -4.10 21.63 12.86
CA SER A 211 -3.00 22.41 13.46
C SER A 211 -1.61 21.97 12.98
N MET A 212 -1.48 20.73 12.51
CA MET A 212 -0.24 20.23 11.91
C MET A 212 -0.20 20.42 10.39
N MET A 213 -1.36 20.34 9.72
CA MET A 213 -1.44 20.39 8.26
C MET A 213 -2.63 21.25 7.85
N ALA A 214 -2.36 22.47 7.41
CA ALA A 214 -3.38 23.38 6.90
C ALA A 214 -4.11 22.77 5.67
N GLY A 215 -5.42 23.01 5.59
CA GLY A 215 -6.25 22.56 4.46
C GLY A 215 -6.92 21.19 4.64
N PHE A 216 -6.72 20.53 5.77
CA PHE A 216 -7.47 19.35 6.18
C PHE A 216 -8.37 19.71 7.38
N ASP A 217 -9.66 19.44 7.24
CA ASP A 217 -10.64 19.69 8.33
C ASP A 217 -10.72 18.45 9.24
N PHE A 218 -9.89 18.46 10.29
CA PHE A 218 -9.85 17.37 11.26
C PHE A 218 -11.08 17.45 12.20
N PRO A 219 -11.91 16.43 12.27
CA PRO A 219 -13.13 16.49 13.07
C PRO A 219 -12.82 16.54 14.56
N ARG A 220 -13.53 17.44 15.28
CA ARG A 220 -13.40 17.59 16.73
C ARG A 220 -11.96 17.71 17.25
N GLU A 221 -11.11 18.43 16.53
CA GLU A 221 -9.66 18.51 16.81
C GLU A 221 -9.38 18.97 18.24
N LYS A 222 -10.07 20.01 18.75
CA LYS A 222 -9.86 20.51 20.11
C LYS A 222 -10.08 19.42 21.15
N GLU A 223 -11.10 18.63 20.96
CA GLU A 223 -11.44 17.53 21.87
C GLU A 223 -10.42 16.38 21.75
N PHE A 224 -10.03 16.04 20.53
CA PHE A 224 -8.97 15.07 20.28
C PHE A 224 -7.68 15.47 21.01
N LEU A 225 -7.20 16.71 20.85
CA LEU A 225 -6.00 17.19 21.51
C LEU A 225 -6.13 17.21 23.04
N SER A 226 -7.32 17.56 23.57
CA SER A 226 -7.61 17.50 25.00
C SER A 226 -7.57 16.07 25.55
N LEU A 227 -8.05 15.07 24.78
CA LEU A 227 -7.92 13.66 25.17
C LEU A 227 -6.47 13.22 25.24
N LEU A 228 -5.63 13.60 24.23
CA LEU A 228 -4.20 13.27 24.24
C LEU A 228 -3.49 13.81 25.49
N GLU A 229 -3.77 15.05 25.86
CA GLU A 229 -3.22 15.71 27.03
C GLU A 229 -3.70 15.05 28.32
N SER A 230 -5.01 14.87 28.48
CA SER A 230 -5.65 14.33 29.70
C SER A 230 -5.15 12.93 30.05
N TYR A 231 -4.93 12.10 29.02
CA TYR A 231 -4.44 10.73 29.19
C TYR A 231 -2.92 10.60 29.01
N ARG A 232 -2.20 11.72 28.83
CA ARG A 232 -0.74 11.76 28.66
C ARG A 232 -0.29 10.83 27.54
N VAL A 233 -0.95 10.89 26.36
CA VAL A 233 -0.54 10.12 25.20
C VAL A 233 0.90 10.49 24.84
N THR A 234 1.76 9.49 24.71
CA THR A 234 3.21 9.70 24.54
C THR A 234 3.55 10.17 23.14
N SER A 235 3.05 9.48 22.14
CA SER A 235 3.29 9.79 20.72
C SER A 235 2.09 9.44 19.87
N CYS A 236 1.81 10.29 18.88
CA CYS A 236 0.85 10.07 17.81
C CYS A 236 1.58 10.00 16.48
N PHE A 237 1.28 8.96 15.68
CA PHE A 237 1.86 8.74 14.37
C PHE A 237 0.79 8.89 13.30
N PHE A 238 1.12 9.65 12.24
CA PHE A 238 0.21 9.99 11.15
C PHE A 238 0.85 9.69 9.80
N GLY A 239 0.01 9.48 8.79
CA GLY A 239 0.36 9.39 7.38
C GLY A 239 -0.21 10.56 6.59
N HIS A 240 -0.86 10.24 5.44
CA HIS A 240 -1.67 11.12 4.59
C HIS A 240 -0.87 12.23 3.88
N TYR A 241 0.03 12.89 4.57
CA TYR A 241 0.95 13.82 3.99
C TYR A 241 2.25 13.10 3.64
N HIS A 242 2.56 13.01 2.34
CA HIS A 242 3.70 12.24 1.84
C HIS A 242 5.03 12.95 2.10
N GLY A 243 5.40 13.08 3.35
CA GLY A 243 6.60 13.74 3.84
C GLY A 243 6.82 13.42 5.31
N TYR A 244 7.83 14.04 5.91
CA TYR A 244 8.14 13.87 7.33
C TYR A 244 8.01 15.20 8.08
N ARG A 245 7.31 15.19 9.20
CA ARG A 245 7.28 16.30 10.15
C ARG A 245 7.15 15.78 11.57
N ARG A 246 7.90 16.42 12.47
CA ARG A 246 7.81 16.17 13.91
C ARG A 246 7.52 17.49 14.64
N SER A 247 6.57 17.43 15.56
CA SER A 247 6.25 18.54 16.46
C SER A 247 5.83 18.00 17.82
N GLN A 248 5.60 18.86 18.79
CA GLN A 248 5.02 18.50 20.08
C GLN A 248 3.82 19.42 20.35
N ILE A 249 2.69 18.83 20.73
CA ILE A 249 1.48 19.55 21.10
C ILE A 249 1.02 19.03 22.45
N ASN A 250 0.87 19.92 23.43
CA ASN A 250 0.44 19.61 24.79
C ASN A 250 1.19 18.42 25.43
N GLY A 251 2.50 18.33 25.21
CA GLY A 251 3.34 17.26 25.73
C GLY A 251 3.34 15.97 24.91
N THR A 252 2.45 15.80 23.94
CA THR A 252 2.40 14.66 23.03
C THR A 252 3.32 14.87 21.83
N ASN A 253 4.17 13.89 21.49
CA ASN A 253 4.93 13.89 20.23
C ASN A 253 4.00 13.60 19.06
N MET A 254 3.97 14.50 18.09
CA MET A 254 3.14 14.41 16.89
C MET A 254 4.04 14.17 15.68
N ILE A 255 3.93 13.03 15.02
CA ILE A 255 4.88 12.57 14.00
C ILE A 255 4.12 12.20 12.75
N VAL A 256 4.31 12.97 11.66
CA VAL A 256 3.86 12.61 10.32
C VAL A 256 4.98 11.87 9.62
N LEU A 257 4.69 10.69 9.06
CA LEU A 257 5.68 9.82 8.42
C LEU A 257 5.15 9.21 7.10
N GLY A 258 4.48 10.00 6.29
CA GLY A 258 3.88 9.60 5.02
C GLY A 258 4.86 9.35 3.86
N GLY A 259 6.15 9.19 4.14
CA GLY A 259 7.18 8.93 3.13
C GLY A 259 7.46 7.45 2.88
N GLY A 260 6.56 6.53 3.17
CA GLY A 260 6.81 5.08 3.14
C GLY A 260 6.93 4.44 1.76
N GLY A 261 6.85 5.18 0.66
CA GLY A 261 6.99 4.63 -0.70
C GLY A 261 6.20 5.37 -1.74
N GLY A 262 5.04 5.93 -1.39
CA GLY A 262 4.21 6.73 -2.28
C GLY A 262 4.89 8.00 -2.80
N PRO A 263 4.25 8.75 -3.74
CA PRO A 263 4.85 9.95 -4.33
C PRO A 263 5.06 11.02 -3.28
N LEU A 264 6.32 11.41 -3.07
CA LEU A 264 6.67 12.45 -2.12
C LEU A 264 6.09 13.81 -2.55
N LYS A 265 5.41 14.49 -1.63
CA LYS A 265 4.85 15.83 -1.84
C LYS A 265 5.89 16.90 -1.51
N SER A 266 5.90 18.01 -2.26
CA SER A 266 6.94 19.04 -2.16
C SER A 266 6.40 20.45 -1.89
N TRP A 267 5.08 20.59 -1.66
CA TRP A 267 4.42 21.89 -1.53
C TRP A 267 4.53 22.53 -0.14
N GLN A 268 5.16 21.84 0.81
CA GLN A 268 5.59 22.40 2.08
C GLN A 268 7.10 22.22 2.21
N SER A 269 7.85 23.28 2.05
CA SER A 269 9.32 23.28 1.99
C SER A 269 9.99 22.90 3.30
N GLU A 270 9.33 23.16 4.44
CA GLU A 270 9.82 22.83 5.78
C GLU A 270 9.66 21.33 6.14
N TRP A 271 8.97 20.55 5.31
CA TRP A 271 8.77 19.14 5.56
C TRP A 271 9.84 18.30 4.84
N GLY A 272 10.35 17.30 5.53
CA GLY A 272 11.31 16.37 4.95
C GLY A 272 10.69 15.57 3.79
N LYS A 273 11.34 15.62 2.63
CA LYS A 273 10.91 14.95 1.39
C LYS A 273 11.85 13.80 1.05
N PHE A 274 11.65 12.65 1.68
CA PHE A 274 12.44 11.45 1.46
C PHE A 274 11.66 10.21 1.86
N HIS A 275 11.98 9.06 1.28
CA HIS A 275 11.36 7.79 1.67
C HIS A 275 11.95 7.30 2.99
N HIS A 276 11.06 7.08 3.96
CA HIS A 276 11.45 6.74 5.31
C HIS A 276 10.41 5.91 6.06
N ALA A 277 10.90 5.33 7.14
CA ALA A 277 10.12 4.71 8.18
C ALA A 277 10.80 4.95 9.52
N LEU A 278 10.19 4.63 10.63
CA LEU A 278 10.74 4.79 11.97
C LEU A 278 10.89 3.46 12.68
N LYS A 279 11.99 3.31 13.42
CA LYS A 279 12.12 2.35 14.50
C LYS A 279 11.95 3.06 15.82
N VAL A 280 10.99 2.62 16.62
CA VAL A 280 10.76 3.13 17.96
C VAL A 280 11.25 2.11 18.95
N THR A 281 12.17 2.49 19.81
CA THR A 281 12.72 1.64 20.87
C THR A 281 12.23 2.11 22.23
N VAL A 282 11.61 1.20 22.98
CA VAL A 282 11.03 1.44 24.29
C VAL A 282 11.92 0.77 25.35
N GLY A 283 12.53 1.55 26.19
CA GLY A 283 13.29 1.10 27.35
C GLY A 283 12.57 1.29 28.68
N GLU A 284 13.21 0.95 29.76
CA GLU A 284 12.60 1.16 31.09
C GLU A 284 12.26 2.62 31.35
N ASN A 285 13.17 3.55 31.08
CA ASN A 285 12.98 4.98 31.29
C ASN A 285 13.39 5.80 30.06
N SER A 286 13.40 5.18 28.90
CA SER A 286 13.82 5.81 27.65
C SER A 286 12.88 5.47 26.51
N LEU A 287 12.72 6.42 25.61
CA LEU A 287 12.04 6.26 24.34
C LEU A 287 12.95 6.88 23.27
N SER A 288 13.33 6.10 22.25
CA SER A 288 14.09 6.62 21.13
C SER A 288 13.39 6.32 19.80
N GLU A 289 13.61 7.18 18.83
CA GLU A 289 13.07 7.11 17.49
C GLU A 289 14.23 7.20 16.50
N ASP A 290 14.49 6.12 15.79
CA ASP A 290 15.55 6.04 14.79
C ASP A 290 14.93 6.05 13.39
N MET A 291 15.32 7.02 12.56
CA MET A 291 14.81 7.15 11.21
C MET A 291 15.57 6.23 10.26
N MET A 292 14.82 5.42 9.54
CA MET A 292 15.32 4.57 8.48
C MET A 292 15.01 5.22 7.13
N VAL A 293 16.03 5.59 6.38
CA VAL A 293 15.89 6.26 5.08
C VAL A 293 16.26 5.29 3.98
N LEU A 294 15.41 5.20 2.95
CA LEU A 294 15.70 4.41 1.75
C LEU A 294 16.83 5.09 0.96
N GLN A 295 18.01 4.46 0.92
CA GLN A 295 19.22 5.00 0.28
C GLN A 295 19.13 4.99 -1.26
N LYS A 296 18.52 3.93 -1.83
CA LYS A 296 18.33 3.79 -3.28
C LYS A 296 16.90 3.38 -3.57
N GLY A 297 16.11 4.32 -4.06
CA GLY A 297 14.79 4.05 -4.60
C GLY A 297 14.86 3.44 -6.00
N THR A 298 13.81 2.73 -6.42
CA THR A 298 13.62 2.32 -7.81
C THR A 298 13.05 3.48 -8.65
N LEU A 299 13.50 3.60 -9.90
CA LEU A 299 12.92 4.53 -10.86
C LEU A 299 11.49 4.10 -11.28
N PHE A 300 11.21 2.82 -11.20
CA PHE A 300 9.91 2.24 -11.57
C PHE A 300 9.06 2.02 -10.31
N ARG A 301 8.16 2.94 -10.05
CA ARG A 301 7.21 2.86 -8.92
C ARG A 301 6.30 1.63 -8.97
N HIS A 302 5.97 1.20 -10.19
CA HIS A 302 5.06 0.09 -10.43
C HIS A 302 5.70 -0.91 -11.38
N SER A 303 5.69 -2.19 -10.99
CA SER A 303 6.16 -3.29 -11.83
C SER A 303 5.23 -3.53 -13.03
N LEU A 304 5.71 -4.27 -14.04
CA LEU A 304 4.85 -4.73 -15.14
C LEU A 304 3.69 -5.58 -14.61
N GLU A 305 3.94 -6.41 -13.59
CA GLU A 305 2.92 -7.20 -12.91
C GLU A 305 1.83 -6.30 -12.31
N TRP A 306 2.21 -5.20 -11.64
CA TRP A 306 1.26 -4.22 -11.11
C TRP A 306 0.36 -3.67 -12.23
N ARG A 307 0.94 -3.26 -13.37
CA ARG A 307 0.19 -2.77 -14.52
C ARG A 307 -0.81 -3.79 -15.05
N ILE A 308 -0.40 -5.04 -15.15
CA ILE A 308 -1.30 -6.12 -15.60
C ILE A 308 -2.43 -6.33 -14.59
N VAL A 309 -2.11 -6.45 -13.31
CA VAL A 309 -3.09 -6.78 -12.26
C VAL A 309 -4.06 -5.63 -11.99
N VAL A 310 -3.56 -4.40 -11.96
CA VAL A 310 -4.35 -3.24 -11.52
C VAL A 310 -5.02 -2.53 -12.69
N ASP A 311 -4.34 -2.37 -13.83
CA ASP A 311 -4.89 -1.63 -14.95
C ASP A 311 -5.61 -2.54 -15.98
N ILE A 312 -5.07 -3.73 -16.26
CA ILE A 312 -5.49 -4.55 -17.40
C ILE A 312 -6.49 -5.63 -17.02
N LEU A 313 -6.21 -6.43 -16.00
CA LEU A 313 -7.11 -7.52 -15.59
C LEU A 313 -8.52 -7.03 -15.23
N PRO A 314 -8.71 -5.92 -14.51
CA PRO A 314 -10.04 -5.39 -14.24
C PRO A 314 -10.80 -5.03 -15.51
N LEU A 315 -10.11 -4.44 -16.50
CA LEU A 315 -10.73 -4.10 -17.80
C LEU A 315 -11.18 -5.35 -18.55
N ILE A 316 -10.36 -6.40 -18.57
CA ILE A 316 -10.67 -7.65 -19.26
C ILE A 316 -11.81 -8.38 -18.55
N ARG A 317 -11.80 -8.49 -17.22
CA ARG A 317 -12.86 -9.15 -16.46
C ARG A 317 -14.22 -8.46 -16.59
N ASN A 318 -14.25 -7.14 -16.52
CA ASN A 318 -15.50 -6.37 -16.59
C ASN A 318 -16.00 -6.20 -18.02
N ARG A 319 -15.14 -6.42 -19.02
CA ARG A 319 -15.45 -6.31 -20.44
C ARG A 319 -14.74 -7.44 -21.20
N VAL A 320 -15.11 -8.67 -20.93
CA VAL A 320 -14.49 -9.87 -21.52
C VAL A 320 -14.39 -9.78 -23.05
N TRP A 321 -15.37 -9.12 -23.69
CA TRP A 321 -15.35 -8.86 -25.14
C TRP A 321 -14.16 -8.01 -25.60
N VAL A 322 -13.62 -7.10 -24.75
CA VAL A 322 -12.43 -6.29 -25.09
C VAL A 322 -11.20 -7.18 -25.26
N GLY A 323 -11.02 -8.16 -24.38
CA GLY A 323 -9.95 -9.16 -24.52
C GLY A 323 -10.08 -9.96 -25.83
N TYR A 324 -11.29 -10.37 -26.19
CA TYR A 324 -11.54 -11.05 -27.46
C TYR A 324 -11.28 -10.16 -28.66
N VAL A 325 -11.70 -8.88 -28.63
CA VAL A 325 -11.42 -7.92 -29.72
C VAL A 325 -9.92 -7.75 -29.91
N PHE A 326 -9.15 -7.57 -28.84
CA PHE A 326 -7.69 -7.51 -28.94
C PHE A 326 -7.08 -8.78 -29.49
N ALA A 327 -7.50 -9.95 -29.02
CA ALA A 327 -7.03 -11.24 -29.53
C ALA A 327 -7.33 -11.40 -31.02
N VAL A 328 -8.54 -11.06 -31.46
CA VAL A 328 -8.93 -11.10 -32.87
C VAL A 328 -8.12 -10.13 -33.71
N LEU A 329 -7.93 -8.89 -33.25
CA LEU A 329 -7.11 -7.89 -33.96
C LEU A 329 -5.66 -8.33 -34.11
N PHE A 330 -5.06 -8.93 -33.09
CA PHE A 330 -3.71 -9.50 -33.15
C PHE A 330 -3.63 -10.68 -34.10
N LEU A 331 -4.59 -11.59 -34.07
CA LEU A 331 -4.65 -12.74 -34.96
C LEU A 331 -4.84 -12.32 -36.43
N LEU A 332 -5.75 -11.36 -36.68
CA LEU A 332 -5.97 -10.82 -38.02
C LEU A 332 -4.73 -10.07 -38.52
N GLY A 333 -4.13 -9.24 -37.70
CA GLY A 333 -2.89 -8.53 -38.02
C GLY A 333 -1.77 -9.49 -38.42
N GLY A 334 -1.61 -10.59 -37.67
CA GLY A 334 -0.66 -11.64 -37.98
C GLY A 334 -0.96 -12.40 -39.25
N LEU A 335 -2.20 -12.77 -39.45
CA LEU A 335 -2.64 -13.48 -40.66
C LEU A 335 -2.42 -12.61 -41.90
N LEU A 336 -2.82 -11.34 -41.85
CA LEU A 336 -2.60 -10.37 -42.94
C LEU A 336 -1.10 -10.18 -43.24
N SER A 337 -0.27 -10.16 -42.21
CA SER A 337 1.18 -10.05 -42.36
C SER A 337 1.79 -11.30 -43.02
N ILE A 338 1.35 -12.49 -42.62
CA ILE A 338 1.76 -13.77 -43.25
C ILE A 338 1.34 -13.80 -44.70
N ILE A 339 0.09 -13.40 -45.01
CA ILE A 339 -0.42 -13.35 -46.39
C ILE A 339 0.39 -12.36 -47.24
N ALA A 340 0.73 -11.17 -46.68
CA ALA A 340 1.54 -10.19 -47.35
C ALA A 340 2.96 -10.74 -47.67
N ILE A 341 3.56 -11.47 -46.73
CA ILE A 341 4.85 -12.13 -46.93
C ILE A 341 4.75 -13.20 -48.02
N LYS A 342 3.76 -14.10 -47.95
CA LYS A 342 3.57 -15.18 -48.96
C LYS A 342 3.31 -14.65 -50.37
N LYS A 343 2.53 -13.58 -50.53
CA LYS A 343 2.30 -12.95 -51.87
C LYS A 343 3.54 -12.26 -52.44
N THR A 344 4.55 -11.98 -51.63
CA THR A 344 5.82 -11.41 -52.10
C THR A 344 6.90 -12.49 -52.37
N GLY A 345 6.71 -13.70 -51.86
CA GLY A 345 7.61 -14.83 -52.04
C GLY A 345 7.31 -15.61 -53.30
N ARG A 346 7.80 -15.18 -54.51
CA ARG A 346 8.11 -16.16 -55.56
C ARG A 346 9.34 -16.95 -55.14
N PRO A 347 9.37 -18.30 -55.39
CA PRO A 347 10.53 -19.09 -55.04
C PRO A 347 11.76 -18.51 -55.73
N MET A 348 12.85 -18.37 -54.98
CA MET A 348 14.16 -18.19 -55.59
C MET A 348 14.35 -19.41 -56.52
N LYS A 349 14.44 -19.16 -57.82
CA LYS A 349 15.02 -20.14 -58.72
C LYS A 349 16.50 -20.20 -58.35
N ILE A 350 16.89 -21.36 -57.86
CA ILE A 350 18.30 -21.77 -57.71
C ILE A 350 18.92 -21.83 -59.08
#